data_f0f15b505647f8f15009c5c347bfea26
#
_entry.id   f0f15b505647f8f15009c5c347bfea26
#
_cell.length_a   1.000
_cell.length_b   1.000
_cell.length_c   1.000
_cell.angle_alpha   90.00
_cell.angle_beta   90.00
_cell.angle_gamma   90.00
#
_symmetry.space_group_name_H-M   'P 1'
#
loop_
_entity.id
_entity.type
_entity.pdbx_description
1 polymer ?
#
loop_
_entity_poly.entity_id
_entity_poly.type
_entity_poly.pdbx_seq_one_letter_code
_entity_poly.pdbx_strand_id
1 'polypeptide(L)'
;MKKILIHFGLICSISILIGLGVLWYLKIYTNHDSNLIEVTDLSFKDSNDALKYLENIGLEGEVTDTVYKDGVKKLAVINQNPAPGMMVKPGRKVYLVININSIPMVSVPDLANKSSLSQARNILIRKHLKLGKLTEQISFSVKSKNDQPILAQYYPGTDRSIKPGTMVERNSLIDLVVGISGSIDLDSVNLQDIVKP
;
A
#
# COMPACT_ATOMS: atom_id res chain seq x y z
N MET A 1 -50.93 -43.82 45.64
CA MET A 1 -50.84 -43.12 44.32
C MET A 1 -50.90 -41.58 44.50
N LYS A 2 -51.89 -41.01 45.22
CA LYS A 2 -51.98 -39.53 45.38
C LYS A 2 -50.72 -38.86 45.94
N LYS A 3 -50.04 -39.43 46.95
CA LYS A 3 -48.81 -38.88 47.54
C LYS A 3 -47.63 -38.85 46.55
N ILE A 4 -47.45 -39.87 45.70
CA ILE A 4 -46.40 -39.92 44.68
C ILE A 4 -46.60 -38.84 43.62
N LEU A 5 -47.84 -38.62 43.17
CA LEU A 5 -48.21 -37.55 42.24
C LEU A 5 -47.88 -36.17 42.79
N ILE A 6 -48.16 -35.96 44.10
CA ILE A 6 -47.85 -34.65 44.74
C ILE A 6 -46.33 -34.42 44.81
N HIS A 7 -45.52 -35.42 45.19
CA HIS A 7 -44.06 -35.28 45.22
C HIS A 7 -43.48 -35.10 43.84
N PHE A 8 -44.00 -35.79 42.83
CA PHE A 8 -43.56 -35.59 41.43
C PHE A 8 -43.88 -34.19 40.93
N GLY A 9 -45.09 -33.65 41.22
CA GLY A 9 -45.45 -32.29 40.88
C GLY A 9 -44.56 -31.25 41.56
N LEU A 10 -44.20 -31.49 42.83
CA LEU A 10 -43.34 -30.59 43.59
C LEU A 10 -41.90 -30.58 43.02
N ILE A 11 -41.37 -31.72 42.66
CA ILE A 11 -40.03 -31.81 42.01
C ILE A 11 -40.04 -31.08 40.67
N CYS A 12 -41.06 -31.31 39.83
CA CYS A 12 -41.16 -30.60 38.55
C CYS A 12 -41.26 -29.08 38.72
N SER A 13 -42.03 -28.61 39.69
CA SER A 13 -42.17 -27.19 40.02
C SER A 13 -40.84 -26.55 40.45
N ILE A 14 -40.11 -27.20 41.34
CA ILE A 14 -38.78 -26.75 41.77
C ILE A 14 -37.79 -26.75 40.61
N SER A 15 -37.78 -27.77 39.77
CA SER A 15 -36.91 -27.83 38.59
C SER A 15 -37.18 -26.68 37.60
N ILE A 16 -38.45 -26.35 37.38
CA ILE A 16 -38.83 -25.24 36.51
C ILE A 16 -38.41 -23.92 37.13
N LEU A 17 -38.57 -23.69 38.44
CA LEU A 17 -38.10 -22.48 39.11
C LEU A 17 -36.60 -22.30 39.04
N ILE A 18 -35.83 -23.38 39.21
CA ILE A 18 -34.38 -23.34 39.09
C ILE A 18 -34.02 -22.99 37.64
N GLY A 19 -34.62 -23.64 36.64
CA GLY A 19 -34.42 -23.34 35.23
C GLY A 19 -34.69 -21.89 34.85
N LEU A 20 -35.79 -21.33 35.31
CA LEU A 20 -36.14 -19.92 35.12
C LEU A 20 -35.17 -18.98 35.83
N GLY A 21 -34.71 -19.33 37.02
CA GLY A 21 -33.68 -18.58 37.78
C GLY A 21 -32.36 -18.54 37.04
N VAL A 22 -31.92 -19.67 36.49
CA VAL A 22 -30.71 -19.75 35.69
C VAL A 22 -30.83 -18.94 34.42
N LEU A 23 -31.97 -19.02 33.72
CA LEU A 23 -32.19 -18.22 32.50
C LEU A 23 -32.22 -16.71 32.82
N TRP A 24 -32.83 -16.33 33.92
CA TRP A 24 -32.86 -14.94 34.36
C TRP A 24 -31.45 -14.42 34.75
N TYR A 25 -30.69 -15.24 35.49
CA TYR A 25 -29.30 -14.94 35.83
C TYR A 25 -28.43 -14.81 34.57
N LEU A 26 -28.54 -15.75 33.60
CA LEU A 26 -27.86 -15.67 32.34
C LEU A 26 -28.23 -14.41 31.54
N LYS A 27 -29.53 -14.05 31.52
CA LYS A 27 -29.97 -12.83 30.87
C LYS A 27 -29.33 -11.55 31.45
N ILE A 28 -29.19 -11.47 32.80
CA ILE A 28 -28.51 -10.35 33.44
C ILE A 28 -27.02 -10.37 33.15
N TYR A 29 -26.40 -11.55 33.22
CA TYR A 29 -24.96 -11.72 33.02
C TYR A 29 -24.55 -11.49 31.55
N THR A 30 -25.41 -11.88 30.60
CA THR A 30 -25.19 -11.72 29.16
C THR A 30 -25.89 -10.49 28.60
N ASN A 31 -26.36 -9.54 29.44
CA ASN A 31 -27.03 -8.34 28.96
C ASN A 31 -26.10 -7.57 28.01
N HIS A 32 -26.30 -7.83 26.71
CA HIS A 32 -25.39 -7.50 25.61
C HIS A 32 -25.57 -6.08 25.06
N ASP A 33 -26.70 -5.44 25.39
CA ASP A 33 -27.17 -4.30 24.63
C ASP A 33 -27.02 -2.95 25.33
N SER A 34 -26.53 -2.90 26.58
CA SER A 34 -26.71 -1.68 27.40
C SER A 34 -25.59 -0.65 27.29
N ASN A 35 -24.43 -0.93 26.72
CA ASN A 35 -23.35 0.06 26.64
C ASN A 35 -22.41 -0.19 25.43
N LEU A 36 -22.98 -0.42 24.23
CA LEU A 36 -22.16 -0.55 23.04
C LEU A 36 -21.69 0.83 22.57
N ILE A 37 -20.44 0.88 22.12
CA ILE A 37 -19.79 2.07 21.55
C ILE A 37 -19.71 1.89 20.05
N GLU A 38 -20.15 2.88 19.30
CA GLU A 38 -19.98 2.90 17.84
C GLU A 38 -18.54 3.23 17.48
N VAL A 39 -17.92 2.41 16.64
CA VAL A 39 -16.58 2.63 16.12
C VAL A 39 -16.62 3.71 15.05
N THR A 40 -16.01 4.85 15.33
CA THR A 40 -15.94 6.00 14.41
C THR A 40 -14.98 5.72 13.25
N ASP A 41 -15.19 6.36 12.10
CA ASP A 41 -14.26 6.36 10.99
C ASP A 41 -13.00 7.16 11.33
N LEU A 42 -11.85 6.47 11.36
CA LEU A 42 -10.54 7.03 11.64
C LEU A 42 -9.68 7.17 10.38
N SER A 43 -10.22 6.86 9.20
CA SER A 43 -9.50 6.92 7.93
C SER A 43 -8.83 8.27 7.73
N PHE A 44 -7.56 8.23 7.34
CA PHE A 44 -6.69 9.39 7.07
C PHE A 44 -6.39 10.32 8.26
N LYS A 45 -6.88 10.03 9.47
CA LYS A 45 -6.46 10.72 10.69
C LYS A 45 -5.04 10.35 11.05
N ASP A 46 -4.32 11.23 11.73
CA ASP A 46 -3.02 10.91 12.32
C ASP A 46 -3.18 9.79 13.37
N SER A 47 -2.26 8.85 13.39
CA SER A 47 -2.35 7.67 14.27
C SER A 47 -2.39 8.05 15.76
N ASN A 48 -1.63 9.07 16.19
CA ASN A 48 -1.61 9.52 17.58
C ASN A 48 -2.96 10.14 17.96
N ASP A 49 -3.55 10.93 17.07
CA ASP A 49 -4.87 11.54 17.30
C ASP A 49 -5.96 10.48 17.31
N ALA A 50 -5.84 9.46 16.44
CA ALA A 50 -6.78 8.33 16.39
C ALA A 50 -6.73 7.50 17.68
N LEU A 51 -5.52 7.20 18.19
CA LEU A 51 -5.34 6.46 19.45
C LEU A 51 -5.93 7.22 20.64
N LYS A 52 -5.64 8.51 20.78
CA LYS A 52 -6.20 9.36 21.82
C LYS A 52 -7.73 9.44 21.74
N TYR A 53 -8.26 9.53 20.52
CA TYR A 53 -9.71 9.56 20.33
C TYR A 53 -10.38 8.26 20.80
N LEU A 54 -9.80 7.10 20.44
CA LEU A 54 -10.29 5.79 20.87
C LEU A 54 -10.28 5.66 22.39
N GLU A 55 -9.20 6.07 23.05
CA GLU A 55 -9.10 6.08 24.51
C GLU A 55 -10.20 6.96 25.16
N ASN A 56 -10.44 8.15 24.60
CA ASN A 56 -11.45 9.08 25.11
C ASN A 56 -12.88 8.53 25.04
N ILE A 57 -13.18 7.66 24.06
CA ILE A 57 -14.50 7.02 23.94
C ILE A 57 -14.57 5.65 24.63
N GLY A 58 -13.53 5.26 25.36
CA GLY A 58 -13.48 4.00 26.11
C GLY A 58 -13.15 2.76 25.28
N LEU A 59 -12.43 2.92 24.17
CA LEU A 59 -11.88 1.86 23.33
C LEU A 59 -10.36 1.84 23.42
N GLU A 60 -9.75 0.68 23.15
CA GLU A 60 -8.29 0.55 23.10
C GLU A 60 -7.81 0.58 21.64
N GLY A 61 -6.96 1.56 21.27
CA GLY A 61 -6.33 1.60 19.97
C GLY A 61 -5.00 0.84 19.94
N GLU A 62 -4.75 0.05 18.89
CA GLU A 62 -3.48 -0.64 18.71
C GLU A 62 -3.05 -0.57 17.24
N VAL A 63 -1.82 -0.07 16.97
CA VAL A 63 -1.24 -0.12 15.63
C VAL A 63 -0.62 -1.50 15.43
N THR A 64 -1.18 -2.28 14.50
CA THR A 64 -0.77 -3.67 14.26
C THR A 64 0.08 -3.84 13.01
N ASP A 65 -0.05 -2.93 12.05
CA ASP A 65 0.68 -3.05 10.78
C ASP A 65 0.93 -1.68 10.15
N THR A 66 1.90 -1.65 9.24
CA THR A 66 2.24 -0.45 8.46
C THR A 66 2.30 -0.80 6.98
N VAL A 67 1.68 0.03 6.13
CA VAL A 67 1.71 -0.14 4.68
C VAL A 67 2.16 1.17 4.03
N TYR A 68 2.82 1.07 2.88
CA TYR A 68 3.11 2.25 2.08
C TYR A 68 1.97 2.52 1.11
N LYS A 69 1.35 3.68 1.23
CA LYS A 69 0.36 4.19 0.28
C LYS A 69 0.78 5.57 -0.20
N ASP A 70 1.03 5.66 -1.52
CA ASP A 70 1.44 6.91 -2.16
C ASP A 70 0.31 7.95 -2.10
N GLY A 71 0.68 9.22 -1.91
CA GLY A 71 -0.27 10.32 -1.79
C GLY A 71 -1.00 10.41 -0.45
N VAL A 72 -0.74 9.52 0.50
CA VAL A 72 -1.31 9.56 1.85
C VAL A 72 -0.26 10.05 2.84
N LYS A 73 -0.68 10.95 3.75
CA LYS A 73 0.18 11.49 4.81
C LYS A 73 0.84 10.35 5.61
N LYS A 74 2.08 10.56 6.01
CA LYS A 74 2.80 9.65 6.91
C LYS A 74 2.03 9.49 8.22
N LEU A 75 2.06 8.29 8.79
CA LEU A 75 1.37 7.91 10.02
C LEU A 75 -0.17 8.07 9.98
N ALA A 76 -0.74 8.34 8.82
CA ALA A 76 -2.19 8.37 8.70
C ALA A 76 -2.78 6.96 8.74
N VAL A 77 -3.94 6.80 9.36
CA VAL A 77 -4.69 5.54 9.38
C VAL A 77 -5.15 5.19 7.97
N ILE A 78 -4.77 3.99 7.50
CA ILE A 78 -5.15 3.45 6.19
C ILE A 78 -6.34 2.52 6.29
N ASN A 79 -6.38 1.74 7.37
CA ASN A 79 -7.46 0.78 7.62
C ASN A 79 -7.65 0.60 9.13
N GLN A 80 -8.83 0.17 9.53
CA GLN A 80 -9.17 -0.12 10.92
C GLN A 80 -10.02 -1.39 11.02
N ASN A 81 -9.91 -2.08 12.15
CA ASN A 81 -10.74 -3.24 12.48
C ASN A 81 -11.05 -3.22 13.99
N PRO A 82 -12.34 -3.11 14.42
CA PRO A 82 -13.57 -3.22 13.63
C PRO A 82 -13.79 -2.06 12.66
N ALA A 83 -14.63 -2.34 11.64
CA ALA A 83 -15.00 -1.34 10.62
C ALA A 83 -15.80 -0.17 11.22
N PRO A 84 -15.78 1.02 10.60
CA PRO A 84 -16.63 2.15 11.01
C PRO A 84 -18.10 1.77 11.08
N GLY A 85 -18.81 2.32 12.06
CA GLY A 85 -20.24 2.05 12.30
C GLY A 85 -20.53 0.74 13.05
N MET A 86 -19.53 -0.11 13.33
CA MET A 86 -19.74 -1.30 14.13
C MET A 86 -19.93 -0.96 15.62
N MET A 87 -20.91 -1.61 16.23
CA MET A 87 -21.16 -1.50 17.66
C MET A 87 -20.32 -2.51 18.43
N VAL A 88 -19.48 -2.05 19.35
CA VAL A 88 -18.54 -2.87 20.13
C VAL A 88 -18.68 -2.63 21.63
N LYS A 89 -18.22 -3.57 22.44
CA LYS A 89 -18.20 -3.42 23.91
C LYS A 89 -17.13 -2.41 24.34
N PRO A 90 -17.32 -1.67 25.44
CA PRO A 90 -16.27 -0.88 26.07
C PRO A 90 -15.00 -1.69 26.30
N GLY A 91 -13.83 -1.05 26.14
CA GLY A 91 -12.53 -1.71 26.23
C GLY A 91 -12.17 -2.62 25.02
N ARG A 92 -13.00 -2.65 23.96
CA ARG A 92 -12.67 -3.40 22.76
C ARG A 92 -11.44 -2.80 22.07
N LYS A 93 -10.51 -3.65 21.66
CA LYS A 93 -9.37 -3.24 20.84
C LYS A 93 -9.78 -2.92 19.41
N VAL A 94 -9.34 -1.77 18.93
CA VAL A 94 -9.44 -1.33 17.54
C VAL A 94 -8.05 -1.36 16.93
N TYR A 95 -7.86 -2.26 16.00
CA TYR A 95 -6.59 -2.45 15.30
C TYR A 95 -6.50 -1.46 14.14
N LEU A 96 -5.38 -0.75 14.08
CA LEU A 96 -5.11 0.25 13.06
C LEU A 96 -3.95 -0.20 12.17
N VAL A 97 -4.15 -0.05 10.87
CA VAL A 97 -3.08 -0.13 9.87
C VAL A 97 -2.76 1.30 9.43
N ILE A 98 -1.52 1.72 9.54
CA ILE A 98 -1.10 3.09 9.27
C ILE A 98 -0.15 3.18 8.07
N ASN A 99 -0.09 4.37 7.46
CA ASN A 99 0.89 4.62 6.41
C ASN A 99 2.31 4.68 7.00
N ILE A 100 3.26 4.00 6.35
CA ILE A 100 4.65 3.96 6.81
C ILE A 100 5.26 5.36 6.89
N ASN A 101 6.11 5.58 7.87
CA ASN A 101 6.76 6.88 8.10
C ASN A 101 7.86 7.20 7.06
N SER A 102 8.43 6.20 6.39
CA SER A 102 9.48 6.36 5.39
C SER A 102 9.08 5.77 4.04
N ILE A 103 9.54 6.40 2.96
CA ILE A 103 9.35 5.87 1.60
C ILE A 103 10.19 4.60 1.46
N PRO A 104 9.61 3.47 1.02
CA PRO A 104 10.38 2.25 0.78
C PRO A 104 11.48 2.46 -0.26
N MET A 105 12.65 1.88 -0.01
CA MET A 105 13.77 1.87 -0.94
C MET A 105 13.63 0.71 -1.93
N VAL A 106 13.99 0.96 -3.19
CA VAL A 106 13.98 -0.04 -4.27
C VAL A 106 15.32 -0.02 -4.99
N SER A 107 15.73 -1.18 -5.50
CA SER A 107 17.00 -1.29 -6.24
C SER A 107 16.84 -0.88 -7.70
N VAL A 108 17.76 -0.08 -8.19
CA VAL A 108 17.84 0.32 -9.60
C VAL A 108 18.18 -0.89 -10.47
N PRO A 109 17.40 -1.19 -11.52
CA PRO A 109 17.67 -2.30 -12.43
C PRO A 109 18.85 -2.00 -13.37
N ASP A 110 19.41 -3.05 -13.94
CA ASP A 110 20.45 -2.96 -14.96
C ASP A 110 19.80 -2.85 -16.35
N LEU A 111 19.75 -1.63 -16.88
CA LEU A 111 19.08 -1.32 -18.15
C LEU A 111 20.08 -1.05 -19.28
N ALA A 112 21.25 -0.50 -18.96
CA ALA A 112 22.24 -0.09 -19.94
C ALA A 112 22.78 -1.28 -20.73
N ASN A 113 22.74 -1.19 -22.07
CA ASN A 113 23.16 -2.22 -23.03
C ASN A 113 22.45 -3.59 -22.90
N LYS A 114 21.33 -3.65 -22.14
CA LYS A 114 20.60 -4.91 -21.89
C LYS A 114 19.12 -4.83 -22.27
N SER A 115 18.60 -3.65 -22.49
CA SER A 115 17.17 -3.46 -22.74
C SER A 115 16.92 -2.40 -23.80
N SER A 116 15.83 -2.55 -24.53
CA SER A 116 15.25 -1.49 -25.35
C SER A 116 14.47 -0.50 -24.48
N LEU A 117 14.14 0.66 -25.01
CA LEU A 117 13.32 1.67 -24.32
C LEU A 117 11.98 1.10 -23.82
N SER A 118 11.30 0.29 -24.64
CA SER A 118 10.03 -0.34 -24.27
C SER A 118 10.20 -1.31 -23.11
N GLN A 119 11.24 -2.13 -23.13
CA GLN A 119 11.55 -3.04 -22.04
C GLN A 119 11.95 -2.29 -20.77
N ALA A 120 12.77 -1.24 -20.89
CA ALA A 120 13.20 -0.41 -19.78
C ALA A 120 12.01 0.23 -19.05
N ARG A 121 11.03 0.77 -19.79
CA ARG A 121 9.78 1.31 -19.22
C ARG A 121 9.05 0.27 -18.37
N ASN A 122 8.86 -0.93 -18.91
CA ASN A 122 8.19 -2.02 -18.20
C ASN A 122 8.96 -2.50 -16.98
N ILE A 123 10.30 -2.54 -17.05
CA ILE A 123 11.15 -2.91 -15.92
C ILE A 123 11.08 -1.85 -14.81
N LEU A 124 11.17 -0.56 -15.17
CA LEU A 124 11.06 0.53 -14.21
C LEU A 124 9.71 0.49 -13.48
N ILE A 125 8.60 0.34 -14.19
CA ILE A 125 7.26 0.22 -13.60
C ILE A 125 7.17 -0.94 -12.61
N ARG A 126 7.66 -2.14 -13.00
CA ARG A 126 7.68 -3.31 -12.11
C ARG A 126 8.55 -3.12 -10.87
N LYS A 127 9.59 -2.30 -10.96
CA LYS A 127 10.47 -1.94 -9.84
C LYS A 127 9.97 -0.72 -9.07
N HIS A 128 8.78 -0.23 -9.37
CA HIS A 128 8.23 0.98 -8.78
C HIS A 128 9.12 2.20 -8.94
N LEU A 129 9.76 2.32 -10.09
CA LEU A 129 10.54 3.49 -10.50
C LEU A 129 9.82 4.19 -11.65
N LYS A 130 10.14 5.45 -11.87
CA LYS A 130 9.58 6.26 -12.95
C LYS A 130 10.65 6.56 -13.99
N LEU A 131 10.24 6.62 -15.26
CA LEU A 131 11.09 7.12 -16.32
C LEU A 131 11.23 8.64 -16.18
N GLY A 132 12.45 9.12 -16.13
CA GLY A 132 12.81 10.53 -16.12
C GLY A 132 13.00 11.08 -17.53
N LYS A 133 14.02 11.94 -17.69
CA LYS A 133 14.39 12.53 -18.97
C LYS A 133 14.94 11.47 -19.92
N LEU A 134 14.52 11.53 -21.19
CA LEU A 134 15.11 10.77 -22.28
C LEU A 134 16.06 11.69 -23.05
N THR A 135 17.31 11.24 -23.22
CA THR A 135 18.29 11.90 -24.07
C THR A 135 18.63 10.96 -25.22
N GLU A 136 18.50 11.45 -26.43
CA GLU A 136 18.84 10.68 -27.63
C GLU A 136 20.34 10.86 -27.96
N GLN A 137 21.00 9.77 -28.30
CA GLN A 137 22.38 9.77 -28.73
C GLN A 137 22.51 8.93 -30.00
N ILE A 138 23.16 9.48 -31.01
CA ILE A 138 23.46 8.73 -32.25
C ILE A 138 24.39 7.57 -31.90
N SER A 139 23.98 6.37 -32.29
CA SER A 139 24.77 5.16 -32.13
C SER A 139 24.80 4.37 -33.43
N PHE A 140 25.99 4.15 -33.95
CA PHE A 140 26.19 3.35 -35.19
C PHE A 140 25.87 1.87 -35.04
N SER A 141 25.64 1.40 -33.82
CA SER A 141 25.19 0.03 -33.55
C SER A 141 23.69 -0.17 -33.75
N VAL A 142 22.93 0.90 -33.85
CA VAL A 142 21.47 0.87 -34.06
C VAL A 142 21.15 0.75 -35.53
N LYS A 143 20.65 -0.42 -35.94
CA LYS A 143 20.35 -0.73 -37.34
C LYS A 143 18.94 -0.37 -37.80
N SER A 144 18.02 -0.15 -36.87
CA SER A 144 16.65 0.14 -37.17
C SER A 144 16.11 1.30 -36.32
N LYS A 145 15.26 2.13 -36.91
CA LYS A 145 14.59 3.25 -36.21
C LYS A 145 13.74 2.79 -35.01
N ASN A 146 13.31 1.52 -35.00
CA ASN A 146 12.51 0.93 -33.92
C ASN A 146 13.39 0.29 -32.82
N ASP A 147 14.68 0.13 -33.08
CA ASP A 147 15.62 -0.40 -32.11
C ASP A 147 16.21 0.76 -31.31
N GLN A 148 15.68 0.97 -30.12
CA GLN A 148 16.04 2.05 -29.21
C GLN A 148 16.72 1.45 -27.96
N PRO A 149 17.98 0.99 -28.06
CA PRO A 149 18.70 0.42 -26.93
C PRO A 149 18.99 1.50 -25.88
N ILE A 150 18.93 1.13 -24.62
CA ILE A 150 19.40 1.99 -23.53
C ILE A 150 20.92 1.94 -23.50
N LEU A 151 21.59 3.08 -23.71
CA LEU A 151 23.04 3.20 -23.68
C LEU A 151 23.57 3.47 -22.27
N ALA A 152 22.85 4.29 -21.50
CA ALA A 152 23.24 4.67 -20.14
C ALA A 152 22.03 5.04 -19.28
N GLN A 153 22.24 5.02 -17.97
CA GLN A 153 21.26 5.41 -16.97
C GLN A 153 21.90 6.38 -15.95
N TYR A 154 21.14 7.41 -15.56
CA TYR A 154 21.63 8.53 -14.76
C TYR A 154 20.68 8.90 -13.63
N TYR A 155 21.21 9.56 -12.61
CA TYR A 155 20.37 10.26 -11.62
C TYR A 155 19.60 11.42 -12.27
N PRO A 156 18.37 11.69 -11.86
CA PRO A 156 17.51 12.66 -12.52
C PRO A 156 18.14 14.07 -12.52
N GLY A 157 18.17 14.68 -13.71
CA GLY A 157 18.69 16.03 -13.90
C GLY A 157 20.19 16.19 -13.72
N THR A 158 20.97 15.11 -13.72
CA THR A 158 22.43 15.13 -13.56
C THR A 158 23.13 14.26 -14.59
N ASP A 159 24.42 14.50 -14.81
CA ASP A 159 25.28 13.64 -15.66
C ASP A 159 25.96 12.51 -14.84
N ARG A 160 25.51 12.30 -13.61
CA ARG A 160 26.05 11.27 -12.74
C ARG A 160 25.40 9.91 -13.06
N SER A 161 26.18 8.97 -13.54
CA SER A 161 25.71 7.60 -13.81
C SER A 161 25.23 6.91 -12.53
N ILE A 162 24.08 6.22 -12.62
CA ILE A 162 23.55 5.40 -11.55
C ILE A 162 23.89 3.92 -11.79
N LYS A 163 24.52 3.29 -10.80
CA LYS A 163 24.91 1.87 -10.92
C LYS A 163 23.70 0.97 -10.66
N PRO A 164 23.57 -0.15 -11.39
CA PRO A 164 22.62 -1.20 -11.05
C PRO A 164 22.78 -1.66 -9.60
N GLY A 165 21.65 -1.94 -8.92
CA GLY A 165 21.64 -2.33 -7.51
C GLY A 165 21.66 -1.17 -6.52
N THR A 166 21.90 0.07 -6.97
CA THR A 166 21.80 1.25 -6.09
C THR A 166 20.41 1.34 -5.51
N MET A 167 20.31 1.59 -4.19
CA MET A 167 19.03 1.77 -3.51
C MET A 167 18.58 3.23 -3.66
N VAL A 168 17.37 3.42 -4.16
CA VAL A 168 16.72 4.72 -4.33
C VAL A 168 15.30 4.66 -3.77
N GLU A 169 14.71 5.80 -3.46
CA GLU A 169 13.32 5.84 -2.99
C GLU A 169 12.35 5.34 -4.07
N ARG A 170 11.31 4.67 -3.65
CA ARG A 170 10.19 4.29 -4.52
C ARG A 170 9.64 5.53 -5.25
N ASN A 171 9.25 5.37 -6.51
CA ASN A 171 8.82 6.43 -7.42
C ASN A 171 9.92 7.42 -7.86
N SER A 172 11.21 7.18 -7.53
CA SER A 172 12.32 7.97 -8.06
C SER A 172 12.36 7.92 -9.58
N LEU A 173 12.77 9.03 -10.18
CA LEU A 173 12.99 9.16 -11.61
C LEU A 173 14.37 8.58 -11.96
N ILE A 174 14.46 7.92 -13.12
CA ILE A 174 15.73 7.46 -13.71
C ILE A 174 15.81 8.04 -15.11
N ASP A 175 16.84 8.85 -15.37
CA ASP A 175 17.11 9.40 -16.70
C ASP A 175 17.83 8.38 -17.54
N LEU A 176 17.44 8.27 -18.82
CA LEU A 176 17.98 7.28 -19.74
C LEU A 176 18.54 7.94 -20.99
N VAL A 177 19.66 7.42 -21.47
CA VAL A 177 20.19 7.72 -22.79
C VAL A 177 19.82 6.59 -23.74
N VAL A 178 19.17 6.95 -24.83
CA VAL A 178 18.65 6.04 -25.85
C VAL A 178 19.47 6.18 -27.11
N GLY A 179 19.90 5.04 -27.65
CA GLY A 179 20.56 4.99 -28.95
C GLY A 179 19.55 5.20 -30.10
N ILE A 180 19.86 6.12 -30.99
CA ILE A 180 19.12 6.29 -32.24
C ILE A 180 20.00 5.97 -33.45
N SER A 181 19.41 5.54 -34.57
CA SER A 181 20.13 5.27 -35.80
C SER A 181 20.68 6.56 -36.39
N GLY A 182 21.99 6.61 -36.60
CA GLY A 182 22.63 7.67 -37.38
C GLY A 182 22.46 7.41 -38.87
N SER A 183 21.23 7.50 -39.42
CA SER A 183 21.12 7.61 -40.87
C SER A 183 21.60 9.01 -41.25
N ILE A 184 22.80 9.08 -41.81
CA ILE A 184 23.17 10.26 -42.60
C ILE A 184 22.18 10.21 -43.79
N ASP A 185 21.27 11.14 -43.84
CA ASP A 185 20.39 11.33 -44.98
C ASP A 185 21.28 11.88 -46.11
N LEU A 186 21.86 10.94 -46.89
CA LEU A 186 22.73 11.26 -48.03
C LEU A 186 22.00 12.07 -49.10
N ASP A 187 20.67 12.10 -49.04
CA ASP A 187 19.84 12.91 -49.93
C ASP A 187 19.87 14.41 -49.58
N SER A 188 20.34 14.78 -48.38
CA SER A 188 20.44 16.18 -47.97
C SER A 188 21.86 16.76 -48.09
N VAL A 189 22.83 15.95 -48.42
CA VAL A 189 24.22 16.40 -48.68
C VAL A 189 24.33 16.85 -50.12
N ASN A 190 24.12 18.15 -50.37
CA ASN A 190 24.35 18.75 -51.64
C ASN A 190 25.85 18.66 -52.00
N LEU A 191 26.19 17.66 -52.84
CA LEU A 191 27.60 17.42 -53.30
C LEU A 191 28.23 18.62 -53.99
N GLN A 192 27.47 19.68 -54.30
CA GLN A 192 27.93 20.91 -54.88
C GLN A 192 28.67 21.84 -53.90
N ASP A 193 28.47 21.65 -52.57
CA ASP A 193 29.12 22.48 -51.57
C ASP A 193 30.50 21.96 -51.17
N ILE A 194 30.90 20.76 -51.59
CA ILE A 194 32.20 20.12 -51.23
C ILE A 194 33.25 20.38 -52.31
N VAL A 195 32.88 20.83 -53.49
CA VAL A 195 33.83 21.06 -54.60
C VAL A 195 33.79 22.56 -54.95
N LYS A 196 34.38 23.37 -54.12
CA LYS A 196 34.87 24.68 -54.50
C LYS A 196 36.41 24.69 -54.29
N PRO A 197 37.16 25.00 -55.40
CA PRO A 197 38.61 25.08 -55.36
C PRO A 197 39.10 26.27 -54.54
#